data_18af2611d8886bb02bd991706c7efe4f
#
_entry.id   18af2611d8886bb02bd991706c7efe4f
#
_cell.length_a   1.000
_cell.length_b   1.000
_cell.length_c   1.000
_cell.angle_alpha   90.00
_cell.angle_beta   90.00
_cell.angle_gamma   90.00
#
_symmetry.space_group_name_H-M   'P 1'
#
loop_
_entity.id
_entity.type
_entity.pdbx_description
1 polymer ?
#
loop_
_entity_poly.entity_id
_entity_poly.type
_entity_poly.pdbx_seq_one_letter_code
_entity_poly.pdbx_strand_id
1 'polypeptide(L)'
;MRHGAQQAAVNQSTNDNYKILVVDDEEGILDSLSIFLKRSGYQFVGITDPVEAIERVKQEHFDLLVLDFIMTPLHGDQVVEEIRKFNKELYILLLTGHKDLAPPLETIKRLDIQGYCEKSDKFDQVILLIESGIKSVAQMREIQRINEELKDTYEQLEKAYLESVQTIRYTVEAKDPYTRGHSDRVSAYSVLIGEKLGLSEKDLKTLRIGGLFHDVGKIGVPDAILQKESRLTDEEYSEIKNHPSIGAHILSTASIFKEIIPIVKHHHERYDGKGYLSQLKGDEIPYFARIAAIADSFDAMTSKRTYRNSLPIEVVIEEFKKGRGTQFDPELDDVFLDILEHDYDKIKSIQEQFNPNVAECL
;
A
#
# COMPACT_ATOMS: atom_id res chain seq x y z
N MET A 1 19.41 -46.99 -13.55
CA MET A 1 18.59 -47.41 -12.38
C MET A 1 18.76 -46.54 -11.13
N ARG A 2 19.88 -45.87 -10.86
CA ARG A 2 20.07 -45.04 -9.65
C ARG A 2 19.36 -43.66 -9.68
N HIS A 3 19.12 -43.06 -10.86
CA HIS A 3 18.40 -41.79 -10.98
C HIS A 3 16.89 -41.89 -10.74
N GLY A 4 16.26 -43.01 -11.07
CA GLY A 4 14.83 -43.20 -10.83
C GLY A 4 14.49 -43.42 -9.34
N ALA A 5 15.40 -44.04 -8.57
CA ALA A 5 15.17 -44.29 -7.14
C ALA A 5 15.33 -43.01 -6.29
N GLN A 6 16.24 -42.10 -6.68
CA GLN A 6 16.39 -40.80 -6.00
C GLN A 6 15.21 -39.86 -6.26
N GLN A 7 14.67 -39.87 -7.52
CA GLN A 7 13.50 -39.05 -7.87
C GLN A 7 12.23 -39.56 -7.21
N ALA A 8 12.07 -40.89 -7.02
CA ALA A 8 10.96 -41.48 -6.30
C ALA A 8 11.03 -41.18 -4.77
N ALA A 9 12.23 -41.18 -4.17
CA ALA A 9 12.41 -40.86 -2.76
C ALA A 9 12.18 -39.36 -2.46
N VAL A 10 12.56 -38.47 -3.37
CA VAL A 10 12.30 -37.02 -3.24
C VAL A 10 10.82 -36.72 -3.38
N ASN A 11 10.10 -37.40 -4.28
CA ASN A 11 8.66 -37.24 -4.43
C ASN A 11 7.88 -37.80 -3.23
N GLN A 12 8.32 -38.89 -2.60
CA GLN A 12 7.69 -39.42 -1.39
C GLN A 12 7.76 -38.47 -0.20
N SER A 13 8.89 -37.77 0.01
CA SER A 13 9.03 -36.83 1.13
C SER A 13 8.25 -35.52 0.96
N THR A 14 7.84 -35.17 -0.26
CA THR A 14 7.04 -33.97 -0.53
C THR A 14 5.55 -34.22 -0.43
N ASN A 15 5.07 -35.43 -0.62
CA ASN A 15 3.65 -35.78 -0.62
C ASN A 15 3.07 -36.02 0.78
N ASP A 16 3.89 -36.35 1.77
CA ASP A 16 3.46 -36.51 3.19
C ASP A 16 2.82 -35.26 3.79
N ASN A 17 2.98 -34.11 3.14
CA ASN A 17 2.40 -32.84 3.56
C ASN A 17 0.95 -32.63 3.09
N TYR A 18 0.41 -33.51 2.22
CA TYR A 18 -0.94 -33.35 1.71
C TYR A 18 -1.90 -34.39 2.29
N LYS A 19 -3.02 -33.92 2.84
CA LYS A 19 -4.06 -34.73 3.45
C LYS A 19 -5.30 -34.77 2.58
N ILE A 20 -5.66 -35.97 2.15
CA ILE A 20 -6.75 -36.22 1.23
C ILE A 20 -7.89 -36.93 1.98
N LEU A 21 -9.07 -36.32 1.95
CA LEU A 21 -10.30 -36.95 2.40
C LEU A 21 -11.00 -37.60 1.20
N VAL A 22 -11.36 -38.85 1.31
CA VAL A 22 -12.19 -39.57 0.33
C VAL A 22 -13.48 -39.98 0.99
N VAL A 23 -14.60 -39.61 0.37
CA VAL A 23 -15.95 -39.91 0.87
C VAL A 23 -16.70 -40.70 -0.21
N ASP A 24 -17.02 -41.95 0.11
CA ASP A 24 -17.67 -42.90 -0.79
C ASP A 24 -18.36 -43.96 0.02
N ASP A 25 -19.64 -44.28 -0.21
CA ASP A 25 -20.39 -45.29 0.53
C ASP A 25 -19.98 -46.72 0.16
N GLU A 26 -19.16 -46.89 -0.90
CA GLU A 26 -18.58 -48.19 -1.27
C GLU A 26 -17.18 -48.36 -0.64
N GLU A 27 -17.07 -49.22 0.41
CA GLU A 27 -15.79 -49.55 1.10
C GLU A 27 -14.70 -50.03 0.13
N GLY A 28 -15.05 -50.75 -0.94
CA GLY A 28 -14.11 -51.28 -1.94
C GLY A 28 -13.38 -50.16 -2.73
N ILE A 29 -14.01 -48.99 -2.94
CA ILE A 29 -13.40 -47.82 -3.53
C ILE A 29 -12.44 -47.18 -2.55
N LEU A 30 -12.86 -46.99 -1.30
CA LEU A 30 -12.00 -46.44 -0.23
C LEU A 30 -10.72 -47.28 -0.06
N ASP A 31 -10.84 -48.61 -0.03
CA ASP A 31 -9.68 -49.51 0.05
C ASP A 31 -8.73 -49.37 -1.09
N SER A 32 -9.26 -49.34 -2.32
CA SER A 32 -8.47 -49.19 -3.55
C SER A 32 -7.70 -47.87 -3.60
N LEU A 33 -8.38 -46.74 -3.28
CA LEU A 33 -7.77 -45.43 -3.22
C LEU A 33 -6.79 -45.31 -2.03
N SER A 34 -7.10 -45.93 -0.88
CA SER A 34 -6.21 -45.96 0.29
C SER A 34 -4.85 -46.58 -0.04
N ILE A 35 -4.86 -47.74 -0.71
CA ILE A 35 -3.62 -48.44 -1.10
C ILE A 35 -2.77 -47.54 -2.02
N PHE A 36 -3.39 -46.92 -3.01
CA PHE A 36 -2.68 -46.06 -3.95
C PHE A 36 -2.16 -44.77 -3.29
N LEU A 37 -3.02 -44.03 -2.59
CA LEU A 37 -2.67 -42.74 -2.01
C LEU A 37 -1.59 -42.87 -0.93
N LYS A 38 -1.70 -43.87 -0.06
CA LYS A 38 -0.66 -44.16 0.94
C LYS A 38 0.67 -44.58 0.31
N ARG A 39 0.62 -45.39 -0.78
CA ARG A 39 1.83 -45.77 -1.53
C ARG A 39 2.48 -44.58 -2.22
N SER A 40 1.70 -43.59 -2.64
CA SER A 40 2.18 -42.33 -3.21
C SER A 40 2.64 -41.31 -2.16
N GLY A 41 2.55 -41.63 -0.87
CA GLY A 41 3.00 -40.79 0.24
C GLY A 41 1.99 -39.75 0.71
N TYR A 42 0.72 -39.84 0.32
CA TYR A 42 -0.32 -38.94 0.81
C TYR A 42 -0.92 -39.41 2.12
N GLN A 43 -1.30 -38.46 3.00
CA GLN A 43 -2.12 -38.77 4.15
C GLN A 43 -3.56 -39.00 3.67
N PHE A 44 -4.10 -40.18 3.96
CA PHE A 44 -5.41 -40.60 3.49
C PHE A 44 -6.37 -40.76 4.66
N VAL A 45 -7.57 -40.20 4.52
CA VAL A 45 -8.72 -40.42 5.38
C VAL A 45 -9.89 -40.89 4.51
N GLY A 46 -10.48 -42.06 4.78
CA GLY A 46 -11.66 -42.58 4.09
C GLY A 46 -12.86 -42.57 5.03
N ILE A 47 -13.99 -42.09 4.55
CA ILE A 47 -15.25 -42.01 5.31
C ILE A 47 -16.39 -42.48 4.40
N THR A 48 -17.28 -43.32 4.95
CA THR A 48 -18.46 -43.80 4.20
C THR A 48 -19.72 -42.96 4.46
N ASP A 49 -19.77 -42.21 5.58
CA ASP A 49 -20.91 -41.37 5.94
C ASP A 49 -20.64 -39.90 5.53
N PRO A 50 -21.43 -39.33 4.59
CA PRO A 50 -21.29 -37.94 4.16
C PRO A 50 -21.50 -36.90 5.28
N VAL A 51 -22.29 -37.24 6.33
CA VAL A 51 -22.52 -36.34 7.47
C VAL A 51 -21.28 -36.29 8.36
N GLU A 52 -20.66 -37.45 8.63
CA GLU A 52 -19.38 -37.51 9.34
C GLU A 52 -18.29 -36.75 8.59
N ALA A 53 -18.26 -36.85 7.27
CA ALA A 53 -17.29 -36.14 6.45
C ALA A 53 -17.37 -34.60 6.61
N ILE A 54 -18.57 -34.04 6.67
CA ILE A 54 -18.78 -32.60 6.92
C ILE A 54 -18.21 -32.19 8.28
N GLU A 55 -18.52 -32.95 9.33
CA GLU A 55 -18.00 -32.66 10.67
C GLU A 55 -16.48 -32.84 10.75
N ARG A 56 -15.93 -33.78 10.01
CA ARG A 56 -14.48 -34.00 9.94
C ARG A 56 -13.76 -32.79 9.27
N VAL A 57 -14.32 -32.24 8.19
CA VAL A 57 -13.77 -31.05 7.51
C VAL A 57 -13.85 -29.81 8.42
N LYS A 58 -14.78 -29.72 9.35
CA LYS A 58 -14.82 -28.64 10.37
C LYS A 58 -13.70 -28.75 11.41
N GLN A 59 -13.31 -29.98 11.76
CA GLN A 59 -12.38 -30.25 12.85
C GLN A 59 -10.93 -30.35 12.40
N GLU A 60 -10.69 -30.73 11.14
CA GLU A 60 -9.37 -30.98 10.60
C GLU A 60 -9.19 -30.31 9.25
N HIS A 61 -7.94 -29.97 8.95
CA HIS A 61 -7.58 -29.46 7.63
C HIS A 61 -7.38 -30.60 6.63
N PHE A 62 -7.96 -30.45 5.46
CA PHE A 62 -7.74 -31.30 4.29
C PHE A 62 -7.35 -30.44 3.10
N ASP A 63 -6.50 -30.96 2.25
CA ASP A 63 -6.02 -30.32 1.03
C ASP A 63 -6.92 -30.57 -0.16
N LEU A 64 -7.46 -31.79 -0.22
CA LEU A 64 -8.30 -32.24 -1.30
C LEU A 64 -9.38 -33.17 -0.75
N LEU A 65 -10.61 -32.96 -1.21
CA LEU A 65 -11.76 -33.82 -0.98
C LEU A 65 -12.08 -34.52 -2.29
N VAL A 66 -12.06 -35.83 -2.26
CA VAL A 66 -12.63 -36.70 -3.30
C VAL A 66 -13.97 -37.20 -2.79
N LEU A 67 -15.05 -36.87 -3.49
CA LEU A 67 -16.41 -37.06 -3.00
C LEU A 67 -17.25 -37.79 -4.04
N ASP A 68 -17.85 -38.90 -3.63
CA ASP A 68 -18.88 -39.51 -4.49
C ASP A 68 -20.11 -38.62 -4.59
N PHE A 69 -20.70 -38.61 -5.76
CA PHE A 69 -21.89 -37.80 -6.01
C PHE A 69 -23.17 -38.44 -5.49
N ILE A 70 -23.27 -39.78 -5.57
CA ILE A 70 -24.49 -40.53 -5.21
C ILE A 70 -24.23 -41.29 -3.91
N MET A 71 -24.63 -40.69 -2.80
CA MET A 71 -24.54 -41.29 -1.47
C MET A 71 -25.83 -41.08 -0.69
N THR A 72 -26.01 -41.84 0.38
CA THR A 72 -27.09 -41.66 1.35
C THR A 72 -26.49 -41.37 2.72
N PRO A 73 -27.03 -40.46 3.59
CA PRO A 73 -28.31 -39.73 3.42
C PRO A 73 -28.19 -38.42 2.59
N LEU A 74 -26.98 -37.95 2.23
CA LEU A 74 -26.76 -36.73 1.49
C LEU A 74 -26.06 -37.04 0.16
N HIS A 75 -26.50 -36.40 -0.91
CA HIS A 75 -25.77 -36.39 -2.17
C HIS A 75 -24.54 -35.46 -2.14
N GLY A 76 -23.57 -35.71 -3.02
CA GLY A 76 -22.31 -34.98 -3.05
C GLY A 76 -22.46 -33.47 -3.21
N ASP A 77 -23.42 -33.00 -4.00
CA ASP A 77 -23.70 -31.56 -4.13
C ASP A 77 -24.18 -30.93 -2.81
N GLN A 78 -25.01 -31.63 -2.02
CA GLN A 78 -25.45 -31.18 -0.72
C GLN A 78 -24.28 -31.11 0.28
N VAL A 79 -23.40 -32.10 0.25
CA VAL A 79 -22.16 -32.11 1.08
C VAL A 79 -21.29 -30.89 0.73
N VAL A 80 -21.10 -30.62 -0.55
CA VAL A 80 -20.33 -29.46 -1.00
C VAL A 80 -20.99 -28.16 -0.55
N GLU A 81 -22.32 -28.02 -0.68
CA GLU A 81 -23.05 -26.83 -0.21
C GLU A 81 -22.80 -26.58 1.28
N GLU A 82 -22.87 -27.60 2.12
CA GLU A 82 -22.59 -27.47 3.55
C GLU A 82 -21.14 -27.08 3.82
N ILE A 83 -20.18 -27.72 3.16
CA ILE A 83 -18.74 -27.41 3.31
C ILE A 83 -18.43 -25.97 2.86
N ARG A 84 -18.98 -25.50 1.74
CA ARG A 84 -18.73 -24.16 1.19
C ARG A 84 -19.26 -23.02 2.10
N LYS A 85 -20.15 -23.30 3.05
CA LYS A 85 -20.58 -22.32 4.06
C LYS A 85 -19.44 -21.90 4.99
N PHE A 86 -18.47 -22.76 5.27
CA PHE A 86 -17.37 -22.51 6.19
C PHE A 86 -15.98 -22.71 5.62
N ASN A 87 -15.83 -23.44 4.50
CA ASN A 87 -14.54 -23.65 3.82
C ASN A 87 -14.69 -23.44 2.32
N LYS A 88 -14.21 -22.30 1.83
CA LYS A 88 -14.27 -21.94 0.40
C LYS A 88 -13.04 -22.39 -0.39
N GLU A 89 -11.95 -22.75 0.29
CA GLU A 89 -10.65 -23.01 -0.32
C GLU A 89 -10.38 -24.50 -0.55
N LEU A 90 -11.12 -25.40 0.12
CA LEU A 90 -10.95 -26.85 -0.04
C LEU A 90 -11.12 -27.26 -1.50
N TYR A 91 -10.09 -27.91 -2.06
CA TYR A 91 -10.14 -28.44 -3.41
C TYR A 91 -11.06 -29.66 -3.47
N ILE A 92 -12.09 -29.62 -4.31
CA ILE A 92 -13.11 -30.67 -4.36
C ILE A 92 -13.14 -31.32 -5.73
N LEU A 93 -13.02 -32.66 -5.73
CA LEU A 93 -13.21 -33.53 -6.88
C LEU A 93 -14.45 -34.39 -6.67
N LEU A 94 -15.42 -34.35 -7.59
CA LEU A 94 -16.57 -35.23 -7.56
C LEU A 94 -16.31 -36.48 -8.37
N LEU A 95 -16.70 -37.62 -7.84
CA LEU A 95 -16.80 -38.88 -8.54
C LEU A 95 -18.27 -39.21 -8.82
N THR A 96 -18.59 -39.83 -9.92
CA THR A 96 -19.96 -40.30 -10.23
C THR A 96 -19.93 -41.67 -10.91
N GLY A 97 -20.88 -42.54 -10.53
CA GLY A 97 -20.99 -43.87 -11.05
C GLY A 97 -21.70 -43.98 -12.41
N HIS A 98 -22.45 -42.95 -12.84
CA HIS A 98 -23.27 -43.00 -14.07
C HIS A 98 -23.29 -41.66 -14.79
N LYS A 99 -23.12 -41.72 -16.14
CA LYS A 99 -23.14 -40.51 -16.99
C LYS A 99 -24.45 -39.72 -16.92
N ASP A 100 -25.55 -40.42 -16.84
CA ASP A 100 -26.89 -39.84 -16.83
C ASP A 100 -27.26 -39.13 -15.49
N LEU A 101 -26.43 -39.33 -14.44
CA LEU A 101 -26.63 -38.77 -13.09
C LEU A 101 -25.55 -37.74 -12.74
N ALA A 102 -24.74 -37.34 -13.73
CA ALA A 102 -23.74 -36.29 -13.54
C ALA A 102 -24.40 -34.97 -13.13
N PRO A 103 -23.80 -34.20 -12.16
CA PRO A 103 -24.32 -32.91 -11.79
C PRO A 103 -24.34 -31.96 -12.99
N PRO A 104 -25.40 -31.14 -13.14
CA PRO A 104 -25.44 -30.14 -14.19
C PRO A 104 -24.20 -29.21 -14.12
N LEU A 105 -23.69 -28.78 -15.28
CA LEU A 105 -22.53 -27.89 -15.35
C LEU A 105 -22.72 -26.61 -14.52
N GLU A 106 -23.98 -26.14 -14.42
CA GLU A 106 -24.34 -25.01 -13.57
C GLU A 106 -24.10 -25.28 -12.08
N THR A 107 -24.39 -26.50 -11.61
CA THR A 107 -24.15 -26.92 -10.23
C THR A 107 -22.65 -26.98 -9.94
N ILE A 108 -21.84 -27.54 -10.85
CA ILE A 108 -20.38 -27.57 -10.71
C ILE A 108 -19.81 -26.16 -10.58
N LYS A 109 -20.26 -25.22 -11.43
CA LYS A 109 -19.83 -23.83 -11.38
C LYS A 109 -20.32 -23.10 -10.13
N ARG A 110 -21.60 -23.30 -9.73
CA ARG A 110 -22.21 -22.65 -8.57
C ARG A 110 -21.52 -23.06 -7.26
N LEU A 111 -21.15 -24.32 -7.15
CA LEU A 111 -20.53 -24.90 -5.95
C LEU A 111 -19.01 -24.81 -5.96
N ASP A 112 -18.42 -24.20 -6.97
CA ASP A 112 -16.96 -24.08 -7.13
C ASP A 112 -16.26 -25.44 -6.95
N ILE A 113 -16.67 -26.42 -7.75
CA ILE A 113 -16.09 -27.76 -7.79
C ILE A 113 -15.00 -27.77 -8.85
N GLN A 114 -13.76 -28.14 -8.46
CA GLN A 114 -12.60 -27.99 -9.33
C GLN A 114 -12.42 -29.14 -10.32
N GLY A 115 -13.03 -30.30 -10.07
CA GLY A 115 -12.94 -31.43 -10.95
C GLY A 115 -14.08 -32.42 -10.81
N TYR A 116 -14.34 -33.18 -11.87
CA TYR A 116 -15.36 -34.18 -11.93
C TYR A 116 -14.88 -35.35 -12.79
N CYS A 117 -15.16 -36.60 -12.36
CA CYS A 117 -14.77 -37.82 -13.04
C CYS A 117 -15.82 -38.92 -12.90
N GLU A 118 -15.93 -39.75 -13.92
CA GLU A 118 -16.77 -40.95 -13.86
C GLU A 118 -16.02 -42.12 -13.18
N LYS A 119 -16.69 -42.85 -12.28
CA LYS A 119 -16.13 -44.04 -11.62
C LYS A 119 -15.91 -45.19 -12.65
N SER A 120 -16.65 -45.17 -13.78
CA SER A 120 -16.50 -46.14 -14.86
C SER A 120 -15.24 -45.95 -15.70
N ASP A 121 -14.62 -44.77 -15.61
CA ASP A 121 -13.34 -44.50 -16.23
C ASP A 121 -12.25 -45.37 -15.58
N LYS A 122 -11.19 -45.64 -16.32
CA LYS A 122 -10.08 -46.43 -15.79
C LYS A 122 -9.58 -45.77 -14.51
N PHE A 123 -9.39 -46.54 -13.44
CA PHE A 123 -8.89 -46.10 -12.13
C PHE A 123 -7.70 -45.14 -12.23
N ASP A 124 -6.88 -45.28 -13.28
CA ASP A 124 -5.77 -44.39 -13.59
C ASP A 124 -6.22 -42.94 -13.87
N GLN A 125 -7.45 -42.69 -14.35
CA GLN A 125 -7.94 -41.31 -14.59
C GLN A 125 -8.30 -40.62 -13.28
N VAL A 126 -8.91 -41.32 -12.33
CA VAL A 126 -9.19 -40.79 -10.99
C VAL A 126 -7.88 -40.39 -10.32
N ILE A 127 -6.87 -41.25 -10.40
CA ILE A 127 -5.54 -40.99 -9.87
C ILE A 127 -4.91 -39.75 -10.50
N LEU A 128 -4.94 -39.62 -11.81
CA LEU A 128 -4.39 -38.50 -12.54
C LEU A 128 -5.07 -37.17 -12.12
N LEU A 129 -6.40 -37.20 -11.90
CA LEU A 129 -7.14 -36.05 -11.42
C LEU A 129 -6.76 -35.67 -9.99
N ILE A 130 -6.57 -36.64 -9.11
CA ILE A 130 -6.11 -36.40 -7.72
C ILE A 130 -4.72 -35.75 -7.75
N GLU A 131 -3.77 -36.31 -8.51
CA GLU A 131 -2.43 -35.76 -8.67
C GLU A 131 -2.44 -34.34 -9.25
N SER A 132 -3.30 -34.10 -10.25
CA SER A 132 -3.50 -32.76 -10.83
C SER A 132 -4.09 -31.79 -9.81
N GLY A 133 -5.06 -32.26 -9.01
CA GLY A 133 -5.66 -31.50 -7.90
C GLY A 133 -4.63 -31.10 -6.85
N ILE A 134 -3.81 -32.04 -6.39
CA ILE A 134 -2.73 -31.79 -5.42
C ILE A 134 -1.72 -30.78 -5.99
N LYS A 135 -1.36 -30.90 -7.27
CA LYS A 135 -0.50 -29.92 -7.93
C LYS A 135 -1.11 -28.52 -7.94
N SER A 136 -2.41 -28.44 -8.19
CA SER A 136 -3.13 -27.15 -8.15
C SER A 136 -3.14 -26.56 -6.74
N VAL A 137 -3.40 -27.38 -5.71
CA VAL A 137 -3.32 -26.97 -4.30
C VAL A 137 -1.91 -26.46 -3.95
N ALA A 138 -0.87 -27.17 -4.37
CA ALA A 138 0.51 -26.76 -4.16
C ALA A 138 0.80 -25.38 -4.79
N GLN A 139 0.32 -25.15 -6.01
CA GLN A 139 0.48 -23.87 -6.70
C GLN A 139 -0.29 -22.75 -5.99
N MET A 140 -1.51 -23.00 -5.53
CA MET A 140 -2.30 -22.02 -4.78
C MET A 140 -1.59 -21.61 -3.48
N ARG A 141 -1.07 -22.56 -2.71
CA ARG A 141 -0.30 -22.29 -1.47
C ARG A 141 0.96 -21.47 -1.75
N GLU A 142 1.68 -21.80 -2.82
CA GLU A 142 2.88 -21.04 -3.18
C GLU A 142 2.54 -19.60 -3.59
N ILE A 143 1.44 -19.39 -4.33
CA ILE A 143 0.95 -18.05 -4.69
C ILE A 143 0.57 -17.26 -3.41
N GLN A 144 -0.14 -17.89 -2.46
CA GLN A 144 -0.50 -17.24 -1.20
C GLN A 144 0.75 -16.85 -0.41
N ARG A 145 1.72 -17.75 -0.27
CA ARG A 145 2.99 -17.49 0.39
C ARG A 145 3.76 -16.32 -0.23
N ILE A 146 3.86 -16.31 -1.58
CA ILE A 146 4.53 -15.22 -2.31
C ILE A 146 3.79 -13.89 -2.12
N ASN A 147 2.46 -13.89 -2.11
CA ASN A 147 1.67 -12.68 -1.91
C ASN A 147 1.85 -12.11 -0.50
N GLU A 148 1.92 -12.96 0.54
CA GLU A 148 2.21 -12.55 1.91
C GLU A 148 3.62 -11.95 2.01
N GLU A 149 4.63 -12.63 1.46
CA GLU A 149 6.03 -12.19 1.45
C GLU A 149 6.20 -10.87 0.67
N LEU A 150 5.48 -10.71 -0.44
CA LEU A 150 5.45 -9.47 -1.23
C LEU A 150 4.84 -8.32 -0.43
N LYS A 151 3.74 -8.59 0.29
CA LYS A 151 3.09 -7.58 1.13
C LYS A 151 4.02 -7.12 2.24
N ASP A 152 4.64 -8.05 2.97
CA ASP A 152 5.58 -7.72 4.04
C ASP A 152 6.79 -6.91 3.52
N THR A 153 7.32 -7.32 2.36
CA THR A 153 8.42 -6.60 1.71
C THR A 153 8.04 -5.19 1.30
N TYR A 154 6.81 -5.02 0.78
CA TYR A 154 6.30 -3.70 0.41
C TYR A 154 6.14 -2.79 1.63
N GLU A 155 5.60 -3.29 2.74
CA GLU A 155 5.45 -2.54 3.99
C GLU A 155 6.82 -2.12 4.57
N GLN A 156 7.81 -3.02 4.54
CA GLN A 156 9.19 -2.72 4.96
C GLN A 156 9.84 -1.65 4.08
N LEU A 157 9.65 -1.73 2.76
CA LEU A 157 10.19 -0.76 1.82
C LEU A 157 9.56 0.63 2.02
N GLU A 158 8.25 0.69 2.23
CA GLU A 158 7.56 1.96 2.51
C GLU A 158 8.06 2.59 3.81
N LYS A 159 8.24 1.80 4.86
CA LYS A 159 8.80 2.26 6.13
C LYS A 159 10.22 2.81 5.95
N ALA A 160 11.11 2.06 5.30
CA ALA A 160 12.48 2.48 5.05
C ALA A 160 12.56 3.77 4.19
N TYR A 161 11.64 3.91 3.24
CA TYR A 161 11.49 5.14 2.46
C TYR A 161 11.15 6.34 3.34
N LEU A 162 10.13 6.21 4.21
CA LEU A 162 9.73 7.29 5.12
C LEU A 162 10.84 7.66 6.12
N GLU A 163 11.56 6.67 6.65
CA GLU A 163 12.73 6.90 7.51
C GLU A 163 13.84 7.66 6.79
N SER A 164 14.10 7.33 5.52
CA SER A 164 15.06 8.02 4.68
C SER A 164 14.65 9.48 4.42
N VAL A 165 13.38 9.72 4.13
CA VAL A 165 12.81 11.06 3.98
C VAL A 165 13.01 11.88 5.25
N GLN A 166 12.72 11.31 6.42
CA GLN A 166 12.91 11.98 7.71
C GLN A 166 14.39 12.29 7.97
N THR A 167 15.28 11.34 7.68
CA THR A 167 16.73 11.53 7.88
C THR A 167 17.27 12.69 7.05
N ILE A 168 16.89 12.77 5.77
CA ILE A 168 17.29 13.88 4.88
C ILE A 168 16.74 15.21 5.42
N ARG A 169 15.47 15.24 5.82
CA ARG A 169 14.84 16.41 6.42
C ARG A 169 15.61 16.92 7.66
N TYR A 170 15.89 16.02 8.62
CA TYR A 170 16.67 16.37 9.81
C TYR A 170 18.06 16.88 9.47
N THR A 171 18.69 16.35 8.42
CA THR A 171 20.00 16.82 7.96
C THR A 171 19.92 18.27 7.47
N VAL A 172 18.85 18.65 6.77
CA VAL A 172 18.61 20.02 6.29
C VAL A 172 18.30 20.96 7.45
N GLU A 173 17.41 20.55 8.37
CA GLU A 173 17.06 21.33 9.56
C GLU A 173 18.24 21.53 10.52
N ALA A 174 19.17 20.58 10.61
CA ALA A 174 20.39 20.72 11.40
C ALA A 174 21.28 21.85 10.88
N LYS A 175 21.18 22.16 9.57
CA LYS A 175 21.94 23.25 8.95
C LYS A 175 21.29 24.62 9.20
N ASP A 176 19.96 24.69 9.24
CA ASP A 176 19.20 25.92 9.49
C ASP A 176 18.34 25.75 10.76
N PRO A 177 18.88 26.07 11.97
CA PRO A 177 18.16 25.88 13.24
C PRO A 177 16.82 26.63 13.31
N TYR A 178 16.62 27.64 12.47
CA TYR A 178 15.39 28.43 12.41
C TYR A 178 14.25 27.73 11.67
N THR A 179 14.56 26.67 10.92
CA THR A 179 13.56 25.89 10.16
C THR A 179 13.04 24.68 10.94
N ARG A 180 13.44 24.48 12.22
CA ARG A 180 12.96 23.35 13.00
C ARG A 180 11.43 23.35 13.08
N GLY A 181 10.81 22.28 12.62
CA GLY A 181 9.37 22.11 12.51
C GLY A 181 8.67 22.95 11.42
N HIS A 182 9.38 23.85 10.75
CA HIS A 182 8.85 24.64 9.65
C HIS A 182 8.41 23.74 8.48
N SER A 183 9.30 22.87 8.02
CA SER A 183 8.99 21.96 6.91
C SER A 183 7.82 21.02 7.23
N ASP A 184 7.70 20.57 8.50
CA ASP A 184 6.54 19.77 8.93
C ASP A 184 5.24 20.56 8.85
N ARG A 185 5.24 21.81 9.33
CA ARG A 185 4.06 22.66 9.31
C ARG A 185 3.68 23.02 7.86
N VAL A 186 4.65 23.41 7.01
CA VAL A 186 4.40 23.68 5.59
C VAL A 186 3.82 22.46 4.87
N SER A 187 4.36 21.27 5.15
CA SER A 187 3.82 20.00 4.66
C SER A 187 2.37 19.78 5.11
N ALA A 188 2.09 19.95 6.39
CA ALA A 188 0.76 19.74 6.96
C ALA A 188 -0.27 20.76 6.44
N TYR A 189 0.10 22.04 6.31
CA TYR A 189 -0.76 23.06 5.71
C TYR A 189 -1.04 22.78 4.23
N SER A 190 -0.01 22.37 3.47
CA SER A 190 -0.19 22.00 2.05
C SER A 190 -1.17 20.84 1.90
N VAL A 191 -1.09 19.82 2.77
CA VAL A 191 -2.03 18.70 2.82
C VAL A 191 -3.42 19.18 3.19
N LEU A 192 -3.57 20.03 4.20
CA LEU A 192 -4.86 20.57 4.63
C LEU A 192 -5.57 21.34 3.51
N ILE A 193 -4.83 22.15 2.74
CA ILE A 193 -5.35 22.83 1.54
C ILE A 193 -5.77 21.78 0.50
N GLY A 194 -4.94 20.76 0.26
CA GLY A 194 -5.23 19.69 -0.68
C GLY A 194 -6.48 18.87 -0.32
N GLU A 195 -6.68 18.56 0.95
CA GLU A 195 -7.90 17.89 1.46
C GLU A 195 -9.14 18.73 1.22
N LYS A 196 -9.07 20.04 1.49
CA LYS A 196 -10.17 20.98 1.26
C LYS A 196 -10.54 21.08 -0.23
N LEU A 197 -9.55 20.93 -1.10
CA LEU A 197 -9.72 20.87 -2.57
C LEU A 197 -10.20 19.52 -3.08
N GLY A 198 -10.28 18.48 -2.24
CA GLY A 198 -10.70 17.12 -2.62
C GLY A 198 -9.66 16.37 -3.47
N LEU A 199 -8.39 16.65 -3.29
CA LEU A 199 -7.31 15.99 -4.02
C LEU A 199 -7.20 14.50 -3.65
N SER A 200 -6.65 13.70 -4.57
CA SER A 200 -6.45 12.26 -4.34
C SER A 200 -5.38 11.99 -3.27
N GLU A 201 -5.42 10.81 -2.62
CA GLU A 201 -4.38 10.36 -1.68
C GLU A 201 -2.95 10.42 -2.27
N LYS A 202 -2.83 10.14 -3.57
CA LYS A 202 -1.56 10.25 -4.29
C LYS A 202 -1.07 11.71 -4.33
N ASP A 203 -1.96 12.64 -4.62
CA ASP A 203 -1.64 14.07 -4.70
C ASP A 203 -1.32 14.63 -3.30
N LEU A 204 -2.07 14.21 -2.28
CA LEU A 204 -1.80 14.56 -0.89
C LEU A 204 -0.42 14.04 -0.42
N LYS A 205 -0.04 12.82 -0.82
CA LYS A 205 1.32 12.29 -0.56
C LYS A 205 2.39 13.14 -1.26
N THR A 206 2.15 13.58 -2.49
CA THR A 206 3.07 14.45 -3.23
C THR A 206 3.21 15.82 -2.56
N LEU A 207 2.11 16.44 -2.12
CA LEU A 207 2.13 17.69 -1.36
C LEU A 207 2.86 17.55 -0.03
N ARG A 208 2.60 16.46 0.70
CA ARG A 208 3.27 16.16 1.98
C ARG A 208 4.78 16.13 1.81
N ILE A 209 5.28 15.32 0.88
CA ILE A 209 6.72 15.17 0.66
C ILE A 209 7.31 16.45 0.05
N GLY A 210 6.60 17.10 -0.87
CA GLY A 210 7.02 18.38 -1.46
C GLY A 210 7.19 19.47 -0.40
N GLY A 211 6.25 19.59 0.53
CA GLY A 211 6.35 20.53 1.65
C GLY A 211 7.50 20.24 2.60
N LEU A 212 7.79 18.94 2.87
CA LEU A 212 8.95 18.55 3.69
C LEU A 212 10.29 18.92 3.03
N PHE A 213 10.35 18.88 1.70
CA PHE A 213 11.60 19.08 0.94
C PHE A 213 11.70 20.43 0.21
N HIS A 214 10.71 21.31 0.31
CA HIS A 214 10.71 22.56 -0.46
C HIS A 214 12.01 23.35 -0.30
N ASP A 215 12.58 23.35 0.89
CA ASP A 215 13.79 24.06 1.31
C ASP A 215 15.07 23.20 1.30
N VAL A 216 15.05 21.95 0.80
CA VAL A 216 16.21 21.03 0.84
C VAL A 216 17.48 21.62 0.23
N GLY A 217 17.34 22.52 -0.73
CA GLY A 217 18.47 23.17 -1.39
C GLY A 217 19.22 24.17 -0.52
N LYS A 218 18.70 24.57 0.63
CA LYS A 218 19.44 25.37 1.62
C LYS A 218 20.73 24.71 2.10
N ILE A 219 20.85 23.38 1.93
CA ILE A 219 22.10 22.64 2.20
C ILE A 219 23.27 23.18 1.36
N GLY A 220 23.01 23.72 0.18
CA GLY A 220 24.02 24.31 -0.71
C GLY A 220 24.34 25.78 -0.40
N VAL A 221 23.60 26.44 0.49
CA VAL A 221 23.85 27.84 0.88
C VAL A 221 24.95 27.87 1.96
N PRO A 222 25.96 28.77 1.87
CA PRO A 222 26.97 28.92 2.91
C PRO A 222 26.38 29.31 4.29
N ASP A 223 26.88 28.67 5.36
CA ASP A 223 26.40 28.91 6.73
C ASP A 223 26.52 30.37 7.15
N ALA A 224 27.60 31.05 6.73
CA ALA A 224 27.83 32.46 7.01
C ALA A 224 26.72 33.39 6.45
N ILE A 225 26.05 32.97 5.37
CA ILE A 225 24.92 33.69 4.79
C ILE A 225 23.61 33.28 5.46
N LEU A 226 23.40 31.97 5.66
CA LEU A 226 22.16 31.43 6.18
C LEU A 226 21.90 31.85 7.64
N GLN A 227 22.99 31.91 8.45
CA GLN A 227 22.94 32.24 9.88
C GLN A 227 23.26 33.73 10.18
N LYS A 228 23.33 34.56 9.12
CA LYS A 228 23.68 35.98 9.30
C LYS A 228 22.59 36.73 10.06
N GLU A 229 23.00 37.35 11.14
CA GLU A 229 22.07 38.13 12.01
C GLU A 229 21.76 39.55 11.49
N SER A 230 22.55 40.09 10.59
CA SER A 230 22.32 41.41 9.97
C SER A 230 21.61 41.29 8.63
N ARG A 231 21.22 42.42 8.06
CA ARG A 231 20.65 42.43 6.70
C ARG A 231 21.62 41.80 5.70
N LEU A 232 21.09 40.96 4.82
CA LEU A 232 21.82 40.38 3.69
C LEU A 232 22.13 41.47 2.65
N THR A 233 23.29 41.34 1.99
CA THR A 233 23.58 42.10 0.77
C THR A 233 22.77 41.54 -0.39
N ASP A 234 22.72 42.26 -1.54
CA ASP A 234 22.03 41.78 -2.73
C ASP A 234 22.66 40.49 -3.29
N GLU A 235 23.98 40.37 -3.18
CA GLU A 235 24.74 39.16 -3.56
C GLU A 235 24.40 37.99 -2.67
N GLU A 236 24.42 38.18 -1.33
CA GLU A 236 24.08 37.14 -0.34
C GLU A 236 22.61 36.70 -0.50
N TYR A 237 21.72 37.64 -0.78
CA TYR A 237 20.30 37.34 -1.07
C TYR A 237 20.14 36.54 -2.38
N SER A 238 20.97 36.87 -3.38
CA SER A 238 21.01 36.11 -4.65
C SER A 238 21.44 34.65 -4.43
N GLU A 239 22.40 34.39 -3.53
CA GLU A 239 22.83 33.04 -3.15
C GLU A 239 21.68 32.26 -2.51
N ILE A 240 20.94 32.88 -1.59
CA ILE A 240 19.76 32.23 -0.98
C ILE A 240 18.71 31.90 -2.05
N LYS A 241 18.45 32.81 -3.00
CA LYS A 241 17.47 32.56 -4.09
C LYS A 241 17.81 31.36 -4.96
N ASN A 242 19.02 30.85 -4.94
CA ASN A 242 19.42 29.68 -5.71
C ASN A 242 18.98 28.35 -5.06
N HIS A 243 18.55 28.32 -3.76
CA HIS A 243 18.21 27.07 -3.09
C HIS A 243 17.13 26.23 -3.81
N PRO A 244 16.08 26.80 -4.47
CA PRO A 244 15.13 25.97 -5.19
C PRO A 244 15.77 25.21 -6.37
N SER A 245 16.73 25.84 -7.05
CA SER A 245 17.48 25.17 -8.13
C SER A 245 18.41 24.08 -7.62
N ILE A 246 19.11 24.35 -6.52
CA ILE A 246 20.00 23.39 -5.85
C ILE A 246 19.16 22.20 -5.36
N GLY A 247 18.03 22.47 -4.70
CA GLY A 247 17.11 21.42 -4.21
C GLY A 247 16.57 20.56 -5.34
N ALA A 248 16.10 21.17 -6.42
CA ALA A 248 15.64 20.44 -7.59
C ALA A 248 16.75 19.57 -8.21
N HIS A 249 18.00 20.05 -8.25
CA HIS A 249 19.16 19.28 -8.73
C HIS A 249 19.44 18.09 -7.82
N ILE A 250 19.51 18.29 -6.51
CA ILE A 250 19.73 17.21 -5.53
C ILE A 250 18.68 16.12 -5.69
N LEU A 251 17.41 16.48 -5.73
CA LEU A 251 16.31 15.53 -5.82
C LEU A 251 16.21 14.84 -7.18
N SER A 252 16.72 15.47 -8.27
CA SER A 252 16.73 14.86 -9.60
C SER A 252 17.61 13.61 -9.72
N THR A 253 18.52 13.40 -8.78
CA THR A 253 19.39 12.21 -8.73
C THR A 253 18.65 10.93 -8.39
N ALA A 254 17.45 11.03 -7.81
CA ALA A 254 16.64 9.89 -7.42
C ALA A 254 15.23 9.98 -8.03
N SER A 255 14.85 8.99 -8.85
CA SER A 255 13.57 8.97 -9.58
C SER A 255 12.34 9.04 -8.67
N ILE A 256 12.48 8.59 -7.42
CA ILE A 256 11.42 8.60 -6.41
C ILE A 256 10.93 10.01 -6.03
N PHE A 257 11.75 11.04 -6.23
CA PHE A 257 11.40 12.44 -5.95
C PHE A 257 10.90 13.22 -7.17
N LYS A 258 10.79 12.57 -8.33
CA LYS A 258 10.44 13.25 -9.59
C LYS A 258 9.16 14.11 -9.49
N GLU A 259 8.15 13.61 -8.79
CA GLU A 259 6.84 14.28 -8.68
C GLU A 259 6.89 15.55 -7.80
N ILE A 260 7.84 15.64 -6.87
CA ILE A 260 7.96 16.80 -5.96
C ILE A 260 8.93 17.88 -6.47
N ILE A 261 9.78 17.56 -7.45
CA ILE A 261 10.73 18.54 -8.00
C ILE A 261 10.06 19.86 -8.44
N PRO A 262 8.88 19.86 -9.11
CA PRO A 262 8.20 21.10 -9.46
C PRO A 262 7.82 21.95 -8.25
N ILE A 263 7.46 21.34 -7.12
CA ILE A 263 7.16 22.04 -5.86
C ILE A 263 8.43 22.74 -5.37
N VAL A 264 9.51 21.97 -5.19
CA VAL A 264 10.79 22.45 -4.68
C VAL A 264 11.37 23.57 -5.54
N LYS A 265 11.24 23.44 -6.86
CA LYS A 265 11.81 24.42 -7.81
C LYS A 265 11.03 25.73 -7.89
N HIS A 266 9.71 25.69 -7.65
CA HIS A 266 8.83 26.81 -8.00
C HIS A 266 7.99 27.34 -6.83
N HIS A 267 8.22 26.91 -5.57
CA HIS A 267 7.45 27.39 -4.41
C HIS A 267 7.65 28.89 -4.10
N HIS A 268 8.66 29.53 -4.66
CA HIS A 268 8.88 30.97 -4.55
C HIS A 268 8.44 31.77 -5.79
N GLU A 269 7.77 31.10 -6.74
CA GLU A 269 7.13 31.84 -7.83
C GLU A 269 5.89 32.58 -7.29
N ARG A 270 5.59 33.70 -7.94
CA ARG A 270 4.44 34.55 -7.60
C ARG A 270 3.47 34.53 -8.78
N TYR A 271 2.20 34.55 -8.47
CA TYR A 271 1.14 34.51 -9.50
C TYR A 271 1.23 35.63 -10.49
N ASP A 272 1.77 36.85 -10.09
CA ASP A 272 2.01 38.00 -10.93
C ASP A 272 3.29 37.90 -11.81
N GLY A 273 4.08 36.83 -11.69
CA GLY A 273 5.35 36.62 -12.42
C GLY A 273 6.55 37.36 -11.84
N LYS A 274 6.43 37.96 -10.64
CA LYS A 274 7.53 38.68 -9.97
C LYS A 274 8.28 37.80 -8.97
N GLY A 275 8.06 36.51 -9.02
CA GLY A 275 8.77 35.50 -8.22
C GLY A 275 10.18 35.21 -8.73
N TYR A 276 10.76 34.14 -8.21
CA TYR A 276 12.05 33.58 -8.61
C TYR A 276 11.99 32.06 -8.55
N LEU A 277 12.69 31.28 -9.34
CA LEU A 277 13.79 31.62 -10.27
C LEU A 277 13.33 31.86 -11.74
N SER A 278 12.24 31.20 -12.13
CA SER A 278 11.84 31.09 -13.54
C SER A 278 10.92 32.23 -13.99
N GLN A 279 10.40 33.01 -13.04
CA GLN A 279 9.44 34.11 -13.26
C GLN A 279 8.17 33.64 -13.99
N LEU A 280 7.71 32.43 -13.66
CA LEU A 280 6.46 31.88 -14.16
C LEU A 280 5.27 32.69 -13.68
N LYS A 281 4.22 32.79 -14.50
CA LYS A 281 3.05 33.61 -14.20
C LYS A 281 1.76 32.79 -14.29
N GLY A 282 0.85 32.98 -13.33
CA GLY A 282 -0.47 32.37 -13.38
C GLY A 282 -0.35 30.82 -13.37
N ASP A 283 -1.03 30.21 -14.31
CA ASP A 283 -1.11 28.74 -14.44
C ASP A 283 0.17 28.09 -15.01
N GLU A 284 1.15 28.88 -15.44
CA GLU A 284 2.48 28.37 -15.78
C GLU A 284 3.19 27.81 -14.51
N ILE A 285 2.83 28.32 -13.32
CA ILE A 285 3.36 27.84 -12.05
C ILE A 285 2.70 26.48 -11.75
N PRO A 286 3.50 25.42 -11.50
CA PRO A 286 2.95 24.11 -11.14
C PRO A 286 1.95 24.21 -9.99
N TYR A 287 0.80 23.55 -10.14
CA TYR A 287 -0.34 23.68 -9.21
C TYR A 287 0.06 23.44 -7.75
N PHE A 288 0.80 22.37 -7.47
CA PHE A 288 1.25 22.05 -6.11
C PHE A 288 2.31 23.04 -5.58
N ALA A 289 3.06 23.70 -6.45
CA ALA A 289 3.97 24.75 -6.03
C ALA A 289 3.20 26.00 -5.58
N ARG A 290 2.06 26.33 -6.22
CA ARG A 290 1.16 27.40 -5.76
C ARG A 290 0.57 27.13 -4.38
N ILE A 291 0.21 25.85 -4.09
CA ILE A 291 -0.26 25.43 -2.77
C ILE A 291 0.86 25.57 -1.74
N ALA A 292 2.05 25.08 -2.04
CA ALA A 292 3.20 25.15 -1.14
C ALA A 292 3.62 26.60 -0.84
N ALA A 293 3.52 27.50 -1.82
CA ALA A 293 3.79 28.95 -1.66
C ALA A 293 2.86 29.60 -0.61
N ILE A 294 1.59 29.22 -0.60
CA ILE A 294 0.61 29.68 0.43
C ILE A 294 1.02 29.15 1.79
N ALA A 295 1.28 27.84 1.90
CA ALA A 295 1.63 27.17 3.15
C ALA A 295 2.94 27.73 3.76
N ASP A 296 3.98 27.92 2.93
CA ASP A 296 5.26 28.51 3.35
C ASP A 296 5.10 29.97 3.79
N SER A 297 4.36 30.79 3.04
CA SER A 297 4.09 32.18 3.39
C SER A 297 3.33 32.30 4.70
N PHE A 298 2.35 31.42 4.93
CA PHE A 298 1.59 31.38 6.18
C PHE A 298 2.48 31.03 7.36
N ASP A 299 3.29 29.97 7.26
CA ASP A 299 4.22 29.62 8.33
C ASP A 299 5.23 30.72 8.61
N ALA A 300 5.76 31.34 7.54
CA ALA A 300 6.68 32.45 7.67
C ALA A 300 6.10 33.66 8.42
N MET A 301 4.79 33.90 8.32
CA MET A 301 4.10 35.01 9.00
C MET A 301 3.69 34.65 10.44
N THR A 302 3.34 33.40 10.70
CA THR A 302 2.80 32.95 11.99
C THR A 302 3.86 32.37 12.93
N SER A 303 5.04 32.03 12.42
CA SER A 303 6.15 31.51 13.23
C SER A 303 7.05 32.63 13.76
N LYS A 304 7.57 32.47 15.01
CA LYS A 304 8.56 33.37 15.58
C LYS A 304 9.91 33.18 14.87
N ARG A 305 10.46 34.25 14.28
CA ARG A 305 11.80 34.29 13.67
C ARG A 305 12.73 35.17 14.47
N THR A 306 14.04 35.04 14.29
CA THR A 306 15.07 35.81 15.04
C THR A 306 14.86 37.33 15.00
N TYR A 307 14.34 37.81 13.88
CA TYR A 307 14.17 39.24 13.61
C TYR A 307 12.73 39.75 13.71
N ARG A 308 11.75 38.84 13.98
CA ARG A 308 10.33 39.18 13.91
C ARG A 308 9.51 38.26 14.80
N ASN A 309 8.66 38.84 15.66
CA ASN A 309 7.60 38.09 16.33
C ASN A 309 6.54 37.61 15.31
N SER A 310 5.81 36.53 15.66
CA SER A 310 4.63 36.10 14.91
C SER A 310 3.65 37.24 14.71
N LEU A 311 3.04 37.34 13.54
CA LEU A 311 1.96 38.29 13.28
C LEU A 311 0.65 37.80 13.92
N PRO A 312 -0.21 38.72 14.41
CA PRO A 312 -1.59 38.39 14.73
C PRO A 312 -2.32 37.82 13.50
N ILE A 313 -3.23 36.90 13.76
CA ILE A 313 -3.91 36.19 12.65
C ILE A 313 -4.74 37.13 11.78
N GLU A 314 -5.29 38.19 12.37
CA GLU A 314 -6.05 39.18 11.64
C GLU A 314 -5.18 39.91 10.60
N VAL A 315 -3.91 40.19 10.97
CA VAL A 315 -2.93 40.79 10.05
C VAL A 315 -2.55 39.81 8.93
N VAL A 316 -2.39 38.54 9.27
CA VAL A 316 -2.09 37.48 8.29
C VAL A 316 -3.20 37.36 7.25
N ILE A 317 -4.47 37.33 7.72
CA ILE A 317 -5.63 37.28 6.81
C ILE A 317 -5.65 38.50 5.86
N GLU A 318 -5.35 39.71 6.36
CA GLU A 318 -5.30 40.89 5.49
C GLU A 318 -4.13 40.86 4.50
N GLU A 319 -2.98 40.27 4.86
CA GLU A 319 -1.87 40.09 3.92
C GLU A 319 -2.22 39.07 2.80
N PHE A 320 -2.95 37.99 3.12
CA PHE A 320 -3.45 37.06 2.10
C PHE A 320 -4.45 37.74 1.16
N LYS A 321 -5.44 38.47 1.68
CA LYS A 321 -6.38 39.25 0.87
C LYS A 321 -5.69 40.24 -0.08
N LYS A 322 -4.62 40.93 0.39
CA LYS A 322 -3.81 41.84 -0.45
C LYS A 322 -2.97 41.07 -1.48
N GLY A 323 -2.51 39.87 -1.14
CA GLY A 323 -1.71 39.01 -2.00
C GLY A 323 -2.51 38.32 -3.09
N ARG A 324 -3.83 38.27 -2.97
CA ARG A 324 -4.74 37.60 -3.88
C ARG A 324 -4.56 38.09 -5.35
N GLY A 325 -4.29 37.15 -6.27
CA GLY A 325 -4.04 37.45 -7.69
C GLY A 325 -2.71 38.14 -7.99
N THR A 326 -1.88 38.37 -6.97
CA THR A 326 -0.53 38.93 -7.13
C THR A 326 0.54 37.99 -6.62
N GLN A 327 0.65 37.79 -5.33
CA GLN A 327 1.55 36.79 -4.77
C GLN A 327 0.95 35.40 -4.87
N PHE A 328 -0.33 35.26 -4.58
CA PHE A 328 -1.04 33.97 -4.49
C PHE A 328 -2.04 33.79 -5.62
N ASP A 329 -2.24 32.55 -5.98
CA ASP A 329 -3.34 32.13 -6.86
C ASP A 329 -4.67 32.48 -6.21
N PRO A 330 -5.56 33.22 -6.90
CA PRO A 330 -6.79 33.72 -6.29
C PRO A 330 -7.77 32.62 -5.86
N GLU A 331 -7.81 31.47 -6.55
CA GLU A 331 -8.69 30.37 -6.19
C GLU A 331 -8.15 29.61 -4.97
N LEU A 332 -6.85 29.37 -4.91
CA LEU A 332 -6.20 28.71 -3.80
C LEU A 332 -6.18 29.58 -2.53
N ASP A 333 -6.03 30.89 -2.72
CA ASP A 333 -6.09 31.87 -1.64
C ASP A 333 -7.49 31.91 -1.01
N ASP A 334 -8.57 31.91 -1.82
CA ASP A 334 -9.95 31.83 -1.34
C ASP A 334 -10.19 30.55 -0.52
N VAL A 335 -9.68 29.41 -0.97
CA VAL A 335 -9.76 28.13 -0.22
C VAL A 335 -8.99 28.22 1.09
N PHE A 336 -7.82 28.83 1.10
CA PHE A 336 -7.03 28.96 2.32
C PHE A 336 -7.65 29.95 3.32
N LEU A 337 -8.21 31.06 2.86
CA LEU A 337 -8.97 31.98 3.71
C LEU A 337 -10.21 31.32 4.32
N ASP A 338 -10.91 30.46 3.58
CA ASP A 338 -12.03 29.66 4.13
C ASP A 338 -11.55 28.70 5.22
N ILE A 339 -10.38 28.07 5.06
CA ILE A 339 -9.76 27.24 6.12
C ILE A 339 -9.46 28.08 7.38
N LEU A 340 -8.90 29.26 7.21
CA LEU A 340 -8.60 30.15 8.34
C LEU A 340 -9.85 30.63 9.07
N GLU A 341 -10.97 30.79 8.39
CA GLU A 341 -12.24 31.23 8.95
C GLU A 341 -13.03 30.12 9.62
N HIS A 342 -13.06 28.91 9.02
CA HIS A 342 -13.95 27.82 9.44
C HIS A 342 -13.25 26.61 10.05
N ASP A 343 -11.97 26.39 9.75
CA ASP A 343 -11.19 25.20 10.15
C ASP A 343 -9.92 25.57 10.99
N TYR A 344 -9.89 26.75 11.60
CA TYR A 344 -8.70 27.27 12.30
C TYR A 344 -8.19 26.37 13.43
N ASP A 345 -9.04 25.55 14.03
CA ASP A 345 -8.63 24.57 15.05
C ASP A 345 -7.69 23.50 14.49
N LYS A 346 -7.82 23.14 13.20
CA LYS A 346 -6.87 22.24 12.51
C LYS A 346 -5.49 22.91 12.39
N ILE A 347 -5.48 24.21 12.05
CA ILE A 347 -4.24 25.01 12.01
C ILE A 347 -3.54 25.03 13.37
N LYS A 348 -4.27 25.30 14.46
CA LYS A 348 -3.72 25.27 15.83
C LYS A 348 -3.15 23.91 16.19
N SER A 349 -3.87 22.85 15.87
CA SER A 349 -3.42 21.48 16.11
C SER A 349 -2.09 21.18 15.40
N ILE A 350 -1.93 21.61 14.15
CA ILE A 350 -0.67 21.49 13.40
C ILE A 350 0.44 22.30 14.10
N GLN A 351 0.17 23.54 14.53
CA GLN A 351 1.14 24.38 15.23
C GLN A 351 1.59 23.78 16.56
N GLU A 352 0.67 23.20 17.32
CA GLU A 352 0.97 22.54 18.59
C GLU A 352 1.78 21.26 18.38
N GLN A 353 1.39 20.43 17.42
CA GLN A 353 2.06 19.17 17.10
C GLN A 353 3.53 19.37 16.68
N PHE A 354 3.81 20.41 15.91
CA PHE A 354 5.15 20.69 15.38
C PHE A 354 5.84 21.88 16.06
N ASN A 355 5.49 22.11 17.33
CA ASN A 355 6.15 23.15 18.12
C ASN A 355 7.55 22.68 18.56
N PRO A 356 8.63 23.41 18.26
CA PRO A 356 9.99 23.02 18.62
C PRO A 356 10.22 22.83 20.14
N ASN A 357 9.41 23.46 20.99
CA ASN A 357 9.52 23.33 22.46
C ASN A 357 8.97 22.00 23.01
N VAL A 358 8.20 21.22 22.24
CA VAL A 358 7.66 19.91 22.65
C VAL A 358 8.60 18.76 22.26
N ALA A 359 9.44 18.96 21.25
CA ALA A 359 10.34 17.94 20.73
C ALA A 359 11.58 17.64 21.61
N GLU A 360 11.85 18.45 22.65
CA GLU A 360 12.96 18.19 23.60
C GLU A 360 12.60 17.19 24.72
N CYS A 361 11.36 16.67 24.75
CA CYS A 361 10.86 15.71 25.74
C CYS A 361 10.73 14.26 25.24
N LEU A 362 11.16 13.94 24.05
CA LEU A 362 11.19 12.58 23.46
C LEU A 362 12.61 12.23 23.00
#